data_eaafcee9843c95c8874f458fe6b66e16
#
_entry.id   eaafcee9843c95c8874f458fe6b66e16
#
_cell.length_a   1.000
_cell.length_b   1.000
_cell.length_c   1.000
_cell.angle_alpha   90.00
_cell.angle_beta   90.00
_cell.angle_gamma   90.00
#
_symmetry.space_group_name_H-M   'P 1'
#
loop_
_entity.id
_entity.type
_entity.pdbx_description
1 polymer ?
#
loop_
_entity_poly.entity_id
_entity_poly.type
_entity_poly.pdbx_seq_one_letter_code
_entity_poly.pdbx_strand_id
1 'polypeptide(L)'
;MNLKNIAAIVTGGASGLGGATAQALAAAGAKVAVIDVNVAAAQEMALKIGGVAITCDVADADAAEQAFAAVAAALGPARVLVNCAGVGNASRVVGRDGPTGLSGFEKVVRVNLIGSFNMLRLAAAEMSKLDALDDGERGVVINTASIAAYDGQIGQAAYAASKAGVVGMTLPIARELARYGIRVMTIAPGLFLTPMLRSLPAEIQQSLGDSVPYPQRLGMPEEYAALALHIIGNRMLNGETIRLDGALRMAPR
;
A
#
# COMPACT_ATOMS: atom_id res chain seq x y z
N MET A 1 18.15 -4.05 2.43
CA MET A 1 18.77 -2.74 2.05
C MET A 1 18.88 -1.86 3.30
N ASN A 2 19.93 -1.05 3.41
CA ASN A 2 20.04 0.01 4.42
C ASN A 2 19.32 1.25 3.89
N LEU A 3 18.44 1.84 4.71
CA LEU A 3 17.59 2.96 4.29
C LEU A 3 18.24 4.34 4.37
N LYS A 4 19.42 4.48 4.98
CA LYS A 4 20.08 5.77 5.15
C LYS A 4 20.33 6.45 3.80
N ASN A 5 19.74 7.63 3.61
CA ASN A 5 19.78 8.44 2.38
C ASN A 5 19.12 7.79 1.13
N ILE A 6 18.40 6.68 1.28
CA ILE A 6 17.65 6.05 0.18
C ILE A 6 16.34 6.83 -0.05
N ALA A 7 16.05 7.15 -1.31
CA ALA A 7 14.75 7.71 -1.68
C ALA A 7 13.67 6.61 -1.66
N ALA A 8 12.55 6.91 -1.00
CA ALA A 8 11.40 6.03 -0.85
C ALA A 8 10.10 6.77 -1.21
N ILE A 9 9.21 6.10 -1.92
CA ILE A 9 7.88 6.59 -2.29
C ILE A 9 6.83 5.84 -1.47
N VAL A 10 5.90 6.56 -0.86
CA VAL A 10 4.73 5.99 -0.20
C VAL A 10 3.47 6.61 -0.79
N THR A 11 2.66 5.80 -1.49
CA THR A 11 1.35 6.24 -1.98
C THR A 11 0.28 6.08 -0.91
N GLY A 12 -0.73 6.97 -0.87
CA GLY A 12 -1.63 7.05 0.27
C GLY A 12 -0.88 7.39 1.56
N GLY A 13 0.26 8.08 1.42
CA GLY A 13 1.23 8.33 2.48
C GLY A 13 0.82 9.42 3.47
N ALA A 14 -0.30 10.11 3.23
CA ALA A 14 -0.77 11.18 4.11
C ALA A 14 -1.40 10.67 5.42
N SER A 15 -1.88 9.42 5.47
CA SER A 15 -2.61 8.90 6.63
C SER A 15 -2.57 7.38 6.76
N GLY A 16 -3.14 6.86 7.84
CA GLY A 16 -3.33 5.43 8.05
C GLY A 16 -2.05 4.60 7.93
N LEU A 17 -2.13 3.48 7.21
CA LEU A 17 -0.99 2.57 7.01
C LEU A 17 0.16 3.25 6.26
N GLY A 18 -0.17 4.03 5.21
CA GLY A 18 0.82 4.77 4.44
C GLY A 18 1.51 5.85 5.28
N GLY A 19 0.75 6.60 6.08
CA GLY A 19 1.32 7.63 6.96
C GLY A 19 2.27 7.06 8.01
N ALA A 20 1.89 5.96 8.66
CA ALA A 20 2.77 5.27 9.60
C ALA A 20 4.03 4.72 8.92
N THR A 21 3.88 4.18 7.69
CA THR A 21 5.01 3.71 6.89
C THR A 21 5.95 4.85 6.50
N ALA A 22 5.42 6.00 6.07
CA ALA A 22 6.22 7.17 5.74
C ALA A 22 7.04 7.65 6.95
N GLN A 23 6.42 7.71 8.13
CA GLN A 23 7.11 8.07 9.38
C GLN A 23 8.20 7.06 9.74
N ALA A 24 7.92 5.76 9.65
CA ALA A 24 8.87 4.72 9.98
C ALA A 24 10.08 4.70 9.03
N LEU A 25 9.86 4.90 7.72
CA LEU A 25 10.92 5.02 6.72
C LEU A 25 11.80 6.25 6.98
N ALA A 26 11.21 7.39 7.26
CA ALA A 26 11.96 8.61 7.60
C ALA A 26 12.79 8.43 8.88
N ALA A 27 12.21 7.85 9.93
CA ALA A 27 12.92 7.52 11.17
C ALA A 27 14.10 6.56 10.96
N ALA A 28 14.00 5.68 9.95
CA ALA A 28 15.10 4.79 9.54
C ALA A 28 16.12 5.46 8.61
N GLY A 29 16.00 6.76 8.34
CA GLY A 29 16.94 7.57 7.57
C GLY A 29 16.66 7.65 6.07
N ALA A 30 15.51 7.18 5.60
CA ALA A 30 15.11 7.34 4.20
C ALA A 30 14.66 8.79 3.90
N LYS A 31 14.86 9.21 2.65
CA LYS A 31 14.27 10.42 2.09
C LYS A 31 12.90 10.05 1.52
N VAL A 32 11.82 10.52 2.13
CA VAL A 32 10.47 10.02 1.81
C VAL A 32 9.69 11.02 0.98
N ALA A 33 9.13 10.54 -0.14
CA ALA A 33 8.09 11.21 -0.89
C ALA A 33 6.71 10.68 -0.46
N VAL A 34 5.88 11.56 0.06
CA VAL A 34 4.49 11.30 0.43
C VAL A 34 3.61 11.62 -0.77
N ILE A 35 3.05 10.59 -1.42
CA ILE A 35 2.15 10.76 -2.55
C ILE A 35 0.71 10.53 -2.08
N ASP A 36 -0.16 11.51 -2.28
CA ASP A 36 -1.57 11.43 -1.93
C ASP A 36 -2.41 12.37 -2.81
N VAL A 37 -3.71 12.09 -2.93
CA VAL A 37 -4.66 13.01 -3.58
C VAL A 37 -5.08 14.15 -2.64
N ASN A 38 -4.92 13.98 -1.32
CA ASN A 38 -5.19 15.00 -0.33
C ASN A 38 -3.95 15.88 -0.13
N VAL A 39 -3.91 17.00 -0.83
CA VAL A 39 -2.79 17.95 -0.84
C VAL A 39 -2.39 18.40 0.56
N ALA A 40 -3.36 18.86 1.36
CA ALA A 40 -3.11 19.42 2.69
C ALA A 40 -2.53 18.37 3.64
N ALA A 41 -3.13 17.16 3.68
CA ALA A 41 -2.65 16.09 4.54
C ALA A 41 -1.26 15.56 4.10
N ALA A 42 -0.99 15.51 2.79
CA ALA A 42 0.32 15.14 2.28
C ALA A 42 1.40 16.16 2.69
N GLN A 43 1.09 17.44 2.60
CA GLN A 43 2.00 18.52 3.02
C GLN A 43 2.28 18.47 4.52
N GLU A 44 1.25 18.29 5.34
CA GLU A 44 1.39 18.15 6.81
C GLU A 44 2.30 16.95 7.15
N MET A 45 2.05 15.79 6.53
CA MET A 45 2.88 14.61 6.75
C MET A 45 4.32 14.83 6.31
N ALA A 46 4.54 15.41 5.13
CA ALA A 46 5.87 15.70 4.62
C ALA A 46 6.66 16.64 5.53
N LEU A 47 6.03 17.70 6.02
CA LEU A 47 6.63 18.61 7.01
C LEU A 47 7.01 17.88 8.30
N LYS A 48 6.13 17.01 8.80
CA LYS A 48 6.36 16.24 10.03
C LYS A 48 7.57 15.33 9.94
N ILE A 49 7.84 14.76 8.75
CA ILE A 49 8.92 13.78 8.57
C ILE A 49 10.17 14.33 7.86
N GLY A 50 10.17 15.62 7.51
CA GLY A 50 11.24 16.21 6.71
C GLY A 50 11.32 15.64 5.29
N GLY A 51 10.19 15.21 4.73
CA GLY A 51 10.05 14.66 3.39
C GLY A 51 9.50 15.65 2.38
N VAL A 52 9.05 15.14 1.23
CA VAL A 52 8.38 15.93 0.18
C VAL A 52 6.97 15.43 -0.05
N ALA A 53 6.02 16.35 -0.30
CA ALA A 53 4.64 16.03 -0.66
C ALA A 53 4.44 16.17 -2.17
N ILE A 54 3.80 15.18 -2.78
CA ILE A 54 3.45 15.19 -4.20
C ILE A 54 1.99 14.79 -4.36
N THR A 55 1.22 15.64 -5.03
CA THR A 55 -0.19 15.36 -5.31
C THR A 55 -0.30 14.47 -6.55
N CYS A 56 -0.94 13.31 -6.43
CA CYS A 56 -1.14 12.41 -7.56
C CYS A 56 -2.33 11.47 -7.32
N ASP A 57 -3.20 11.34 -8.32
CA ASP A 57 -4.07 10.16 -8.45
C ASP A 57 -3.24 9.03 -9.05
N VAL A 58 -3.01 7.97 -8.28
CA VAL A 58 -2.20 6.82 -8.70
C VAL A 58 -2.77 6.11 -9.94
N ALA A 59 -4.05 6.26 -10.22
CA ALA A 59 -4.75 5.67 -11.37
C ALA A 59 -4.69 6.53 -12.64
N ASP A 60 -4.11 7.73 -12.56
CA ASP A 60 -3.83 8.58 -13.71
C ASP A 60 -2.38 8.37 -14.17
N ALA A 61 -2.20 7.97 -15.43
CA ALA A 61 -0.89 7.62 -15.95
C ALA A 61 0.03 8.85 -16.06
N ASP A 62 -0.48 9.96 -16.56
CA ASP A 62 0.31 11.19 -16.79
C ASP A 62 0.67 11.83 -15.44
N ALA A 63 -0.28 11.88 -14.49
CA ALA A 63 -0.03 12.37 -13.15
C ALA A 63 1.02 11.54 -12.43
N ALA A 64 0.99 10.21 -12.58
CA ALA A 64 1.98 9.33 -11.99
C ALA A 64 3.38 9.54 -12.58
N GLU A 65 3.50 9.69 -13.91
CA GLU A 65 4.78 9.99 -14.57
C GLU A 65 5.36 11.32 -14.09
N GLN A 66 4.53 12.36 -13.98
CA GLN A 66 4.93 13.65 -13.43
C GLN A 66 5.36 13.54 -11.95
N ALA A 67 4.64 12.73 -11.17
CA ALA A 67 5.00 12.49 -9.77
C ALA A 67 6.37 11.83 -9.63
N PHE A 68 6.69 10.81 -10.44
CA PHE A 68 8.01 10.18 -10.44
C PHE A 68 9.11 11.15 -10.83
N ALA A 69 8.90 11.97 -11.87
CA ALA A 69 9.85 13.01 -12.27
C ALA A 69 10.10 14.02 -11.14
N ALA A 70 9.05 14.44 -10.44
CA ALA A 70 9.16 15.35 -9.29
C ALA A 70 9.91 14.71 -8.11
N VAL A 71 9.66 13.42 -7.80
CA VAL A 71 10.41 12.67 -6.78
C VAL A 71 11.89 12.61 -7.16
N ALA A 72 12.21 12.22 -8.39
CA ALA A 72 13.59 12.09 -8.85
C ALA A 72 14.35 13.43 -8.78
N ALA A 73 13.70 14.54 -9.11
CA ALA A 73 14.27 15.88 -9.01
C ALA A 73 14.54 16.31 -7.56
N ALA A 74 13.65 15.97 -6.63
CA ALA A 74 13.74 16.41 -5.23
C ALA A 74 14.64 15.51 -4.37
N LEU A 75 14.57 14.19 -4.54
CA LEU A 75 15.18 13.20 -3.63
C LEU A 75 16.20 12.28 -4.33
N GLY A 76 16.26 12.33 -5.66
CA GLY A 76 16.89 11.30 -6.49
C GLY A 76 15.96 10.13 -6.78
N PRO A 77 16.39 9.17 -7.63
CA PRO A 77 15.55 8.03 -8.01
C PRO A 77 15.28 7.12 -6.82
N ALA A 78 14.02 6.69 -6.69
CA ALA A 78 13.59 5.88 -5.56
C ALA A 78 14.01 4.42 -5.68
N ARG A 79 14.40 3.80 -4.57
CA ARG A 79 14.68 2.36 -4.44
C ARG A 79 13.61 1.61 -3.65
N VAL A 80 12.69 2.33 -3.05
CA VAL A 80 11.58 1.76 -2.28
C VAL A 80 10.28 2.37 -2.75
N LEU A 81 9.31 1.53 -3.10
CA LEU A 81 7.92 1.93 -3.32
C LEU A 81 7.02 1.15 -2.35
N VAL A 82 6.19 1.86 -1.58
CA VAL A 82 5.13 1.24 -0.78
C VAL A 82 3.78 1.76 -1.26
N ASN A 83 3.01 0.90 -1.90
CA ASN A 83 1.68 1.20 -2.41
C ASN A 83 0.63 1.02 -1.31
N CYS A 84 0.24 2.13 -0.64
CA CYS A 84 -0.83 2.14 0.36
C CYS A 84 -2.08 2.89 -0.12
N ALA A 85 -2.03 3.59 -1.25
CA ALA A 85 -3.23 4.24 -1.81
C ALA A 85 -4.31 3.21 -2.11
N GLY A 86 -5.53 3.49 -1.67
CA GLY A 86 -6.65 2.61 -1.90
C GLY A 86 -7.95 3.18 -1.35
N VAL A 87 -9.05 2.71 -1.93
CA VAL A 87 -10.41 3.07 -1.54
C VAL A 87 -11.23 1.81 -1.28
N GLY A 88 -12.16 1.91 -0.32
CA GLY A 88 -13.17 0.88 -0.08
C GLY A 88 -14.54 1.36 -0.54
N ASN A 89 -15.36 0.43 -0.99
CA ASN A 89 -16.78 0.65 -1.22
C ASN A 89 -17.53 -0.63 -0.86
N ALA A 90 -18.56 -0.51 -0.03
CA ALA A 90 -19.47 -1.61 0.27
C ALA A 90 -20.75 -1.45 -0.58
N SER A 91 -20.92 -2.33 -1.56
CA SER A 91 -22.09 -2.32 -2.43
C SER A 91 -22.51 -3.75 -2.78
N ARG A 92 -23.78 -4.08 -2.51
CA ARG A 92 -24.33 -5.39 -2.89
C ARG A 92 -24.50 -5.46 -4.40
N VAL A 93 -24.36 -6.64 -4.99
CA VAL A 93 -24.59 -6.87 -6.42
C VAL A 93 -26.01 -6.52 -6.84
N VAL A 94 -26.97 -6.86 -5.97
CA VAL A 94 -28.39 -6.49 -6.14
C VAL A 94 -28.79 -5.61 -4.97
N GLY A 95 -29.16 -4.35 -5.24
CA GLY A 95 -29.71 -3.38 -4.30
C GLY A 95 -31.23 -3.43 -4.24
N ARG A 96 -31.85 -2.44 -3.56
CA ARG A 96 -33.31 -2.34 -3.45
C ARG A 96 -33.94 -2.09 -4.79
N ASP A 97 -33.31 -1.30 -5.65
CA ASP A 97 -33.87 -0.78 -6.90
C ASP A 97 -33.32 -1.51 -8.15
N GLY A 98 -32.65 -2.66 -7.95
CA GLY A 98 -32.10 -3.45 -9.05
C GLY A 98 -30.56 -3.64 -8.94
N PRO A 99 -29.87 -3.86 -10.07
CA PRO A 99 -28.44 -4.08 -10.09
C PRO A 99 -27.68 -2.84 -9.66
N THR A 100 -26.60 -3.04 -8.92
CA THR A 100 -25.69 -1.94 -8.54
C THR A 100 -25.03 -1.30 -9.76
N GLY A 101 -24.83 0.02 -9.72
CA GLY A 101 -24.13 0.76 -10.76
C GLY A 101 -22.67 0.30 -10.91
N LEU A 102 -22.23 0.10 -12.17
CA LEU A 102 -20.90 -0.40 -12.49
C LEU A 102 -19.76 0.56 -12.08
N SER A 103 -20.03 1.86 -12.10
CA SER A 103 -19.04 2.92 -11.80
C SER A 103 -18.36 2.79 -10.43
N GLY A 104 -19.10 2.30 -9.41
CA GLY A 104 -18.54 2.04 -8.09
C GLY A 104 -17.50 0.91 -8.10
N PHE A 105 -17.79 -0.16 -8.85
CA PHE A 105 -16.86 -1.26 -9.05
C PHE A 105 -15.60 -0.81 -9.81
N GLU A 106 -15.79 -0.11 -10.93
CA GLU A 106 -14.71 0.42 -11.76
C GLU A 106 -13.78 1.34 -10.98
N LYS A 107 -14.35 2.26 -10.17
CA LYS A 107 -13.55 3.17 -9.33
C LYS A 107 -12.64 2.42 -8.38
N VAL A 108 -13.13 1.40 -7.69
CA VAL A 108 -12.36 0.61 -6.72
C VAL A 108 -11.24 -0.17 -7.42
N VAL A 109 -11.55 -0.83 -8.53
CA VAL A 109 -10.55 -1.57 -9.32
C VAL A 109 -9.51 -0.61 -9.89
N ARG A 110 -9.94 0.54 -10.41
CA ARG A 110 -9.06 1.56 -10.99
C ARG A 110 -8.04 2.06 -9.97
N VAL A 111 -8.47 2.46 -8.78
CA VAL A 111 -7.54 2.98 -7.76
C VAL A 111 -6.68 1.86 -7.17
N ASN A 112 -7.30 0.78 -6.69
CA ASN A 112 -6.60 -0.22 -5.89
C ASN A 112 -5.68 -1.13 -6.72
N LEU A 113 -6.12 -1.54 -7.90
CA LEU A 113 -5.38 -2.49 -8.73
C LEU A 113 -4.59 -1.78 -9.82
N ILE A 114 -5.27 -1.02 -10.68
CA ILE A 114 -4.60 -0.33 -11.79
C ILE A 114 -3.63 0.72 -11.25
N GLY A 115 -4.00 1.48 -10.23
CA GLY A 115 -3.12 2.46 -9.59
C GLY A 115 -1.89 1.83 -8.97
N SER A 116 -2.02 0.71 -8.25
CA SER A 116 -0.87 -0.02 -7.69
C SER A 116 0.08 -0.52 -8.78
N PHE A 117 -0.46 -1.07 -9.88
CA PHE A 117 0.34 -1.49 -11.04
C PHE A 117 1.01 -0.30 -11.72
N ASN A 118 0.28 0.81 -11.91
CA ASN A 118 0.80 2.02 -12.53
C ASN A 118 2.02 2.58 -11.81
N MET A 119 1.94 2.71 -10.48
CA MET A 119 3.08 3.15 -9.67
C MET A 119 4.23 2.15 -9.69
N LEU A 120 3.92 0.84 -9.62
CA LEU A 120 4.91 -0.23 -9.66
C LEU A 120 5.69 -0.23 -10.98
N ARG A 121 5.02 -0.13 -12.14
CA ARG A 121 5.70 -0.14 -13.46
C ARG A 121 6.70 1.00 -13.61
N LEU A 122 6.36 2.20 -13.10
CA LEU A 122 7.24 3.37 -13.13
C LEU A 122 8.43 3.19 -12.19
N ALA A 123 8.17 2.76 -10.94
CA ALA A 123 9.24 2.47 -9.98
C ALA A 123 10.21 1.41 -10.52
N ALA A 124 9.70 0.31 -11.06
CA ALA A 124 10.52 -0.77 -11.61
C ALA A 124 11.38 -0.30 -12.79
N ALA A 125 10.82 0.53 -13.68
CA ALA A 125 11.53 1.10 -14.81
C ALA A 125 12.68 2.04 -14.37
N GLU A 126 12.50 2.83 -13.32
CA GLU A 126 13.58 3.65 -12.75
C GLU A 126 14.61 2.78 -12.01
N MET A 127 14.15 1.91 -11.10
CA MET A 127 15.02 1.03 -10.31
C MET A 127 15.93 0.16 -11.20
N SER A 128 15.42 -0.32 -12.35
CA SER A 128 16.19 -1.18 -13.27
C SER A 128 17.43 -0.53 -13.84
N LYS A 129 17.49 0.81 -13.87
CA LYS A 129 18.61 1.61 -14.41
C LYS A 129 19.63 2.00 -13.34
N LEU A 130 19.32 1.78 -12.05
CA LEU A 130 20.19 2.14 -10.95
C LEU A 130 21.37 1.17 -10.82
N ASP A 131 22.47 1.66 -10.26
CA ASP A 131 23.55 0.78 -9.84
C ASP A 131 23.06 -0.19 -8.77
N ALA A 132 23.56 -1.42 -8.85
CA ALA A 132 23.24 -2.44 -7.87
C ALA A 132 23.88 -2.11 -6.52
N LEU A 133 23.12 -2.34 -5.46
CA LEU A 133 23.63 -2.38 -4.08
C LEU A 133 24.22 -3.77 -3.80
N ASP A 134 24.50 -4.05 -2.53
CA ASP A 134 24.94 -5.38 -2.08
C ASP A 134 23.95 -6.47 -2.56
N ASP A 135 24.44 -7.65 -2.88
CA ASP A 135 23.71 -8.80 -3.43
C ASP A 135 22.98 -8.51 -4.76
N GLY A 136 23.36 -7.45 -5.48
CA GLY A 136 22.75 -7.08 -6.74
C GLY A 136 21.39 -6.38 -6.61
N GLU A 137 20.96 -6.03 -5.38
CA GLU A 137 19.66 -5.37 -5.14
C GLU A 137 19.61 -3.96 -5.72
N ARG A 138 18.56 -3.64 -6.48
CA ARG A 138 18.30 -2.30 -6.98
C ARG A 138 17.10 -1.63 -6.35
N GLY A 139 16.15 -2.41 -5.85
CA GLY A 139 14.98 -1.87 -5.20
C GLY A 139 14.00 -2.90 -4.68
N VAL A 140 12.97 -2.41 -4.01
CA VAL A 140 11.86 -3.22 -3.51
C VAL A 140 10.54 -2.47 -3.63
N VAL A 141 9.52 -3.19 -4.08
CA VAL A 141 8.13 -2.74 -4.12
C VAL A 141 7.32 -3.54 -3.10
N ILE A 142 6.54 -2.85 -2.28
CA ILE A 142 5.60 -3.44 -1.33
C ILE A 142 4.19 -2.96 -1.69
N ASN A 143 3.31 -3.88 -2.03
CA ASN A 143 1.91 -3.58 -2.30
C ASN A 143 1.05 -3.86 -1.06
N THR A 144 -0.05 -3.12 -0.93
CA THR A 144 -1.05 -3.33 0.12
C THR A 144 -2.29 -4.01 -0.46
N ALA A 145 -2.44 -5.30 -0.17
CA ALA A 145 -3.67 -6.04 -0.42
C ALA A 145 -4.67 -5.87 0.75
N SER A 146 -5.34 -6.91 1.14
CA SER A 146 -6.23 -7.02 2.30
C SER A 146 -6.54 -8.50 2.55
N ILE A 147 -6.92 -8.86 3.76
CA ILE A 147 -7.54 -10.17 4.02
C ILE A 147 -8.83 -10.35 3.21
N ALA A 148 -9.49 -9.28 2.80
CA ALA A 148 -10.65 -9.33 1.91
C ALA A 148 -10.35 -9.97 0.54
N ALA A 149 -9.09 -10.06 0.15
CA ALA A 149 -8.67 -10.82 -1.04
C ALA A 149 -8.96 -12.34 -0.91
N TYR A 150 -9.09 -12.82 0.32
CA TYR A 150 -9.30 -14.24 0.67
C TYR A 150 -10.67 -14.47 1.31
N ASP A 151 -11.04 -13.60 2.25
CA ASP A 151 -12.20 -13.75 3.12
C ASP A 151 -13.18 -12.57 2.90
N GLY A 152 -13.48 -12.22 1.63
CA GLY A 152 -14.34 -11.08 1.30
C GLY A 152 -15.75 -11.20 1.88
N GLN A 153 -16.27 -10.10 2.43
CA GLN A 153 -17.58 -10.02 3.05
C GLN A 153 -18.68 -9.62 2.04
N ILE A 154 -19.94 -9.78 2.42
CA ILE A 154 -21.08 -9.31 1.65
C ILE A 154 -20.94 -7.81 1.38
N GLY A 155 -21.06 -7.44 0.10
CA GLY A 155 -20.90 -6.05 -0.37
C GLY A 155 -19.47 -5.66 -0.74
N GLN A 156 -18.48 -6.53 -0.55
CA GLN A 156 -17.07 -6.23 -0.85
C GLN A 156 -16.58 -6.75 -2.21
N ALA A 157 -17.48 -7.09 -3.16
CA ALA A 157 -17.07 -7.70 -4.43
C ALA A 157 -15.99 -6.90 -5.17
N ALA A 158 -16.16 -5.59 -5.33
CA ALA A 158 -15.18 -4.73 -6.00
C ALA A 158 -13.84 -4.67 -5.21
N TYR A 159 -13.94 -4.49 -3.89
CA TYR A 159 -12.78 -4.40 -3.02
C TYR A 159 -12.01 -5.72 -2.99
N ALA A 160 -12.69 -6.84 -2.76
CA ALA A 160 -12.10 -8.17 -2.75
C ALA A 160 -11.43 -8.49 -4.11
N ALA A 161 -12.11 -8.24 -5.22
CA ALA A 161 -11.55 -8.44 -6.55
C ALA A 161 -10.29 -7.59 -6.79
N SER A 162 -10.31 -6.32 -6.41
CA SER A 162 -9.15 -5.44 -6.56
C SER A 162 -7.95 -5.92 -5.73
N LYS A 163 -8.19 -6.34 -4.48
CA LYS A 163 -7.14 -6.81 -3.57
C LYS A 163 -6.63 -8.21 -3.91
N ALA A 164 -7.50 -9.09 -4.42
CA ALA A 164 -7.10 -10.39 -4.99
C ALA A 164 -6.25 -10.19 -6.26
N GLY A 165 -6.57 -9.20 -7.11
CA GLY A 165 -5.74 -8.82 -8.25
C GLY A 165 -4.33 -8.37 -7.83
N VAL A 166 -4.20 -7.58 -6.76
CA VAL A 166 -2.89 -7.20 -6.19
C VAL A 166 -2.11 -8.43 -5.71
N VAL A 167 -2.76 -9.38 -5.04
CA VAL A 167 -2.14 -10.66 -4.66
C VAL A 167 -1.69 -11.44 -5.89
N GLY A 168 -2.57 -11.57 -6.89
CA GLY A 168 -2.31 -12.35 -8.10
C GLY A 168 -1.15 -11.82 -8.94
N MET A 169 -0.93 -10.50 -8.99
CA MET A 169 0.18 -9.91 -9.74
C MET A 169 1.53 -9.97 -9.00
N THR A 170 1.57 -10.28 -7.71
CA THR A 170 2.79 -10.22 -6.89
C THR A 170 3.87 -11.17 -7.40
N LEU A 171 3.57 -12.47 -7.49
CA LEU A 171 4.56 -13.47 -7.87
C LEU A 171 5.05 -13.35 -9.34
N PRO A 172 4.19 -13.19 -10.36
CA PRO A 172 4.67 -13.04 -11.74
C PRO A 172 5.57 -11.81 -11.91
N ILE A 173 5.22 -10.66 -11.29
CA ILE A 173 6.07 -9.46 -11.37
C ILE A 173 7.38 -9.65 -10.61
N ALA A 174 7.37 -10.29 -9.42
CA ALA A 174 8.59 -10.60 -8.69
C ALA A 174 9.56 -11.47 -9.52
N ARG A 175 9.04 -12.47 -10.24
CA ARG A 175 9.83 -13.33 -11.14
C ARG A 175 10.38 -12.56 -12.32
N GLU A 176 9.58 -11.69 -12.94
CA GLU A 176 10.00 -10.86 -14.07
C GLU A 176 11.12 -9.89 -13.67
N LEU A 177 10.97 -9.23 -12.51
CA LEU A 177 11.87 -8.19 -12.04
C LEU A 177 13.12 -8.73 -11.33
N ALA A 178 13.18 -10.02 -11.00
CA ALA A 178 14.32 -10.66 -10.35
C ALA A 178 15.63 -10.47 -11.13
N ARG A 179 15.59 -10.52 -12.45
CA ARG A 179 16.76 -10.27 -13.32
C ARG A 179 17.35 -8.86 -13.17
N TYR A 180 16.56 -7.92 -12.66
CA TYR A 180 16.99 -6.54 -12.39
C TYR A 180 17.39 -6.32 -10.93
N GLY A 181 17.30 -7.34 -10.06
CA GLY A 181 17.55 -7.18 -8.64
C GLY A 181 16.47 -6.36 -7.91
N ILE A 182 15.22 -6.44 -8.39
CA ILE A 182 14.07 -5.76 -7.80
C ILE A 182 13.14 -6.80 -7.19
N ARG A 183 12.82 -6.63 -5.90
CA ARG A 183 11.90 -7.51 -5.17
C ARG A 183 10.49 -6.93 -5.17
N VAL A 184 9.49 -7.80 -5.17
CA VAL A 184 8.08 -7.42 -5.05
C VAL A 184 7.43 -8.27 -3.97
N MET A 185 6.87 -7.61 -2.98
CA MET A 185 6.14 -8.23 -1.88
C MET A 185 4.75 -7.62 -1.75
N THR A 186 3.86 -8.33 -1.11
CA THR A 186 2.53 -7.82 -0.77
C THR A 186 2.24 -8.08 0.71
N ILE A 187 1.67 -7.09 1.40
CA ILE A 187 1.11 -7.26 2.74
C ILE A 187 -0.41 -7.27 2.59
N ALA A 188 -1.06 -8.24 3.22
CA ALA A 188 -2.52 -8.33 3.32
C ALA A 188 -2.94 -8.05 4.78
N PRO A 189 -3.18 -6.77 5.13
CA PRO A 189 -3.58 -6.41 6.49
C PRO A 189 -5.00 -6.88 6.79
N GLY A 190 -5.23 -7.19 8.08
CA GLY A 190 -6.55 -7.40 8.67
C GLY A 190 -7.23 -6.09 9.05
N LEU A 191 -7.84 -6.07 10.22
CA LEU A 191 -8.52 -4.89 10.76
C LEU A 191 -7.52 -4.00 11.50
N PHE A 192 -7.19 -2.86 10.90
CA PHE A 192 -6.23 -1.88 11.44
C PHE A 192 -6.90 -0.56 11.80
N LEU A 193 -6.45 0.07 12.87
CA LEU A 193 -6.98 1.35 13.36
C LEU A 193 -6.55 2.52 12.45
N THR A 194 -7.08 2.52 11.23
CA THR A 194 -6.91 3.60 10.25
C THR A 194 -7.91 4.75 10.50
N PRO A 195 -7.75 5.93 9.88
CA PRO A 195 -8.72 7.01 10.02
C PRO A 195 -10.16 6.59 9.72
N MET A 196 -10.37 5.69 8.76
CA MET A 196 -11.69 5.13 8.43
C MET A 196 -12.30 4.37 9.62
N LEU A 197 -11.55 3.50 10.28
CA LEU A 197 -12.04 2.76 11.45
C LEU A 197 -12.14 3.65 12.70
N ARG A 198 -11.26 4.63 12.85
CA ARG A 198 -11.34 5.63 13.94
C ARG A 198 -12.62 6.47 13.89
N SER A 199 -13.22 6.66 12.71
CA SER A 199 -14.49 7.42 12.59
C SER A 199 -15.72 6.61 13.02
N LEU A 200 -15.59 5.31 13.27
CA LEU A 200 -16.68 4.47 13.77
C LEU A 200 -16.85 4.66 15.29
N PRO A 201 -18.07 4.42 15.82
CA PRO A 201 -18.31 4.41 17.27
C PRO A 201 -17.35 3.44 18.00
N ALA A 202 -16.97 3.80 19.24
CA ALA A 202 -16.01 3.01 20.03
C ALA A 202 -16.46 1.55 20.23
N GLU A 203 -17.76 1.33 20.43
CA GLU A 203 -18.35 -0.01 20.57
C GLU A 203 -18.15 -0.87 19.32
N ILE A 204 -18.26 -0.27 18.13
CA ILE A 204 -18.00 -0.98 16.87
C ILE A 204 -16.51 -1.28 16.73
N GLN A 205 -15.64 -0.31 17.05
CA GLN A 205 -14.20 -0.55 17.05
C GLN A 205 -13.80 -1.69 18.01
N GLN A 206 -14.40 -1.72 19.21
CA GLN A 206 -14.18 -2.78 20.18
C GLN A 206 -14.66 -4.13 19.63
N SER A 207 -15.89 -4.21 19.13
CA SER A 207 -16.46 -5.44 18.56
C SER A 207 -15.62 -5.99 17.40
N LEU A 208 -15.08 -5.13 16.55
CA LEU A 208 -14.16 -5.52 15.47
C LEU A 208 -12.83 -6.03 16.05
N GLY A 209 -12.29 -5.39 17.07
CA GLY A 209 -11.09 -5.82 17.76
C GLY A 209 -11.25 -7.18 18.43
N ASP A 210 -12.39 -7.42 19.09
CA ASP A 210 -12.73 -8.68 19.76
C ASP A 210 -12.84 -9.85 18.79
N SER A 211 -13.10 -9.59 17.51
CA SER A 211 -13.13 -10.62 16.47
C SER A 211 -11.75 -11.12 16.04
N VAL A 212 -10.68 -10.41 16.40
CA VAL A 212 -9.30 -10.81 16.11
C VAL A 212 -8.86 -11.88 17.13
N PRO A 213 -8.45 -13.08 16.68
CA PRO A 213 -8.05 -14.14 17.62
C PRO A 213 -6.91 -13.75 18.57
N TYR A 214 -5.80 -13.17 18.04
CA TYR A 214 -4.69 -12.68 18.86
C TYR A 214 -3.76 -11.76 18.06
N PRO A 215 -3.36 -10.61 18.61
CA PRO A 215 -3.89 -9.99 19.85
C PRO A 215 -5.35 -9.53 19.64
N GLN A 216 -6.18 -9.64 20.67
CA GLN A 216 -7.61 -9.34 20.59
C GLN A 216 -7.87 -7.83 20.60
N ARG A 217 -7.51 -7.20 19.51
CA ARG A 217 -7.65 -5.75 19.24
C ARG A 217 -7.48 -5.47 17.76
N LEU A 218 -7.82 -4.25 17.36
CA LEU A 218 -7.42 -3.75 16.04
C LEU A 218 -5.89 -3.66 15.95
N GLY A 219 -5.33 -3.96 14.78
CA GLY A 219 -3.93 -3.72 14.47
C GLY A 219 -3.62 -2.23 14.46
N MET A 220 -2.41 -1.87 14.87
CA MET A 220 -1.94 -0.48 14.81
C MET A 220 -1.20 -0.24 13.50
N PRO A 221 -1.36 0.93 12.85
CA PRO A 221 -0.65 1.25 11.60
C PRO A 221 0.87 1.06 11.69
N GLU A 222 1.45 1.25 12.87
CA GLU A 222 2.87 1.05 13.14
C GLU A 222 3.30 -0.42 13.01
N GLU A 223 2.39 -1.38 13.26
CA GLU A 223 2.68 -2.81 13.09
C GLU A 223 2.79 -3.18 11.60
N TYR A 224 1.97 -2.53 10.74
CA TYR A 224 2.12 -2.62 9.30
C TYR A 224 3.46 -2.02 8.84
N ALA A 225 3.80 -0.83 9.32
CA ALA A 225 5.06 -0.16 9.00
C ALA A 225 6.29 -0.98 9.44
N ALA A 226 6.22 -1.63 10.61
CA ALA A 226 7.27 -2.51 11.10
C ALA A 226 7.50 -3.71 10.16
N LEU A 227 6.42 -4.33 9.65
CA LEU A 227 6.54 -5.40 8.65
C LEU A 227 7.12 -4.88 7.33
N ALA A 228 6.70 -3.69 6.86
CA ALA A 228 7.26 -3.08 5.66
C ALA A 228 8.77 -2.84 5.80
N LEU A 229 9.23 -2.32 6.93
CA LEU A 229 10.66 -2.17 7.22
C LEU A 229 11.40 -3.52 7.25
N HIS A 230 10.79 -4.54 7.86
CA HIS A 230 11.36 -5.89 7.86
C HIS A 230 11.52 -6.46 6.44
N ILE A 231 10.51 -6.31 5.58
CA ILE A 231 10.56 -6.73 4.18
C ILE A 231 11.70 -6.02 3.43
N ILE A 232 11.87 -4.71 3.65
CA ILE A 232 12.95 -3.95 3.03
C ILE A 232 14.32 -4.47 3.47
N GLY A 233 14.49 -4.75 4.76
CA GLY A 233 15.74 -5.25 5.33
C GLY A 233 16.05 -6.71 4.99
N ASN A 234 15.04 -7.54 4.80
CA ASN A 234 15.17 -8.98 4.57
C ASN A 234 15.12 -9.32 3.08
N ARG A 235 16.29 -9.47 2.47
CA ARG A 235 16.44 -9.68 1.01
C ARG A 235 15.89 -11.02 0.52
N MET A 236 15.70 -12.01 1.39
CA MET A 236 15.16 -13.32 1.00
C MET A 236 13.63 -13.28 0.77
N LEU A 237 12.96 -12.25 1.27
CA LEU A 237 11.52 -12.05 1.03
C LEU A 237 11.29 -11.48 -0.36
N ASN A 238 10.70 -12.29 -1.26
CA ASN A 238 10.36 -11.90 -2.63
C ASN A 238 9.23 -12.77 -3.19
N GLY A 239 8.25 -12.17 -3.84
CA GLY A 239 7.17 -12.84 -4.55
C GLY A 239 6.04 -13.39 -3.67
N GLU A 240 5.98 -13.02 -2.38
CA GLU A 240 5.00 -13.58 -1.43
C GLU A 240 4.02 -12.51 -0.95
N THR A 241 2.85 -12.96 -0.51
CA THR A 241 1.86 -12.15 0.19
C THR A 241 1.79 -12.57 1.66
N ILE A 242 2.10 -11.66 2.56
CA ILE A 242 2.06 -11.90 4.01
C ILE A 242 0.75 -11.38 4.58
N ARG A 243 -0.07 -12.27 5.13
CA ARG A 243 -1.24 -11.86 5.94
C ARG A 243 -0.76 -11.31 7.28
N LEU A 244 -1.21 -10.09 7.60
CA LEU A 244 -0.93 -9.43 8.87
C LEU A 244 -2.27 -9.13 9.55
N ASP A 245 -2.84 -10.12 10.25
CA ASP A 245 -4.26 -10.10 10.60
C ASP A 245 -4.61 -10.74 11.97
N GLY A 246 -3.62 -11.10 12.77
CA GLY A 246 -3.87 -11.75 14.06
C GLY A 246 -4.63 -13.08 13.95
N ALA A 247 -4.46 -13.79 12.84
CA ALA A 247 -5.17 -15.04 12.48
C ALA A 247 -6.68 -14.85 12.20
N LEU A 248 -7.13 -13.63 11.97
CA LEU A 248 -8.53 -13.35 11.64
C LEU A 248 -8.92 -14.01 10.30
N ARG A 249 -10.10 -14.63 10.29
CA ARG A 249 -10.85 -15.01 9.10
C ARG A 249 -12.20 -14.32 9.17
N MET A 250 -12.47 -13.41 8.22
CA MET A 250 -13.67 -12.60 8.29
C MET A 250 -14.93 -13.46 8.12
N ALA A 251 -15.90 -13.25 8.99
CA ALA A 251 -17.24 -13.81 8.80
C ALA A 251 -17.90 -13.19 7.54
N PRO A 252 -18.92 -13.85 6.95
CA PRO A 252 -19.61 -13.32 5.75
C PRO A 252 -20.27 -11.95 5.95
N ARG A 253 -20.49 -11.56 7.22
CA ARG A 253 -21.10 -10.27 7.64
C ARG A 253 -20.38 -9.73 8.85
#